data_ab54d7e525ab133ebebb4daf8eb44075
#
_entry.id   ab54d7e525ab133ebebb4daf8eb44075
#
_cell.length_a   1.000
_cell.length_b   1.000
_cell.length_c   1.000
_cell.angle_alpha   90.00
_cell.angle_beta   90.00
_cell.angle_gamma   90.00
#
_symmetry.space_group_name_H-M   'P 1'
#
loop_
_entity.id
_entity.type
_entity.pdbx_description
1 polymer ?
#
loop_
_entity_poly.entity_id
_entity_poly.type
_entity_poly.pdbx_seq_one_letter_code
_entity_poly.pdbx_strand_id
1 'polypeptide(L)'
;MFKRTQKYKIHWEITDICNVKCPMCPRTDIANYCRPVKEIETTQFSLDDVKKLISDEFLKKIKKIDFCGNFGDPCMARDFYEICEFLIKKYDITIMASTNGSMRNPAWWKKLGELLADTEGWVEFHIDG
;
A
#
# COMPACT_ATOMS: atom_id res chain seq x y z
N MET A 1 -20.44 -6.59 22.04
CA MET A 1 -19.54 -5.50 21.62
C MET A 1 -18.13 -5.90 22.02
N PHE A 2 -17.32 -6.36 21.07
CA PHE A 2 -15.93 -6.73 21.34
C PHE A 2 -15.14 -5.45 21.62
N LYS A 3 -14.62 -5.29 22.85
CA LYS A 3 -13.59 -4.28 23.11
C LYS A 3 -12.39 -4.62 22.23
N ARG A 4 -12.22 -3.89 21.15
CA ARG A 4 -11.09 -4.07 20.25
C ARG A 4 -9.80 -3.75 20.99
N THR A 5 -8.98 -4.76 21.14
CA THR A 5 -7.60 -4.63 21.63
C THR A 5 -6.64 -4.21 20.51
N GLN A 6 -7.16 -3.53 19.47
CA GLN A 6 -6.33 -3.04 18.37
C GLN A 6 -5.36 -1.99 18.89
N LYS A 7 -4.08 -2.29 18.83
CA LYS A 7 -3.00 -1.47 19.41
C LYS A 7 -1.98 -1.00 18.38
N TYR A 8 -1.79 -1.78 17.31
CA TYR A 8 -0.66 -1.59 16.41
C TYR A 8 -1.03 -0.70 15.24
N LYS A 9 -0.14 0.23 14.95
CA LYS A 9 -0.06 0.93 13.67
C LYS A 9 1.17 0.38 12.98
N ILE A 10 1.02 -0.10 11.77
CA ILE A 10 2.13 -0.63 10.99
C ILE A 10 2.32 0.16 9.71
N HIS A 11 3.56 0.25 9.31
CA HIS A 11 3.97 0.75 8.03
C HIS A 11 4.30 -0.46 7.16
N TRP A 12 3.72 -0.55 5.98
CA TRP A 12 3.86 -1.73 5.15
C TRP A 12 4.17 -1.39 3.69
N GLU A 13 5.30 -1.87 3.25
CA GLU A 13 5.70 -1.84 1.85
C GLU A 13 5.33 -3.17 1.19
N ILE A 14 4.20 -3.21 0.47
CA ILE A 14 3.67 -4.45 -0.12
C ILE A 14 4.24 -4.76 -1.50
N THR A 15 4.96 -3.83 -2.08
CA THR A 15 5.62 -3.99 -3.37
C THR A 15 6.82 -3.07 -3.47
N ASP A 16 7.83 -3.48 -4.20
CA ASP A 16 8.96 -2.64 -4.60
C ASP A 16 8.84 -2.12 -6.04
N ILE A 17 7.66 -2.31 -6.65
CA ILE A 17 7.36 -1.84 -8.00
C ILE A 17 6.91 -0.38 -7.95
N CYS A 18 7.52 0.47 -8.77
CA CYS A 18 7.09 1.84 -9.00
C CYS A 18 7.31 2.21 -10.46
N ASN A 19 6.41 3.01 -11.02
CA ASN A 19 6.47 3.43 -12.42
C ASN A 19 7.12 4.80 -12.65
N VAL A 20 7.48 5.52 -11.59
CA VAL A 20 8.12 6.84 -11.68
C VAL A 20 9.60 6.78 -11.31
N LYS A 21 10.33 7.82 -11.70
CA LYS A 21 11.79 7.94 -11.55
C LYS A 21 12.14 9.21 -10.78
N CYS A 22 11.56 9.38 -9.61
CA CYS A 22 11.79 10.57 -8.78
C CYS A 22 13.28 10.69 -8.42
N PRO A 23 13.93 11.82 -8.69
CA PRO A 23 15.39 11.96 -8.52
C PRO A 23 15.88 11.71 -7.09
N MET A 24 15.08 12.09 -6.09
CA MET A 24 15.44 11.95 -4.67
C MET A 24 14.99 10.62 -4.06
N CYS A 25 14.42 9.73 -4.85
CA CYS A 25 13.98 8.42 -4.37
C CYS A 25 15.18 7.46 -4.26
N PRO A 26 15.34 6.70 -3.17
CA PRO A 26 16.43 5.73 -3.01
C PRO A 26 16.41 4.62 -4.07
N ARG A 27 15.27 4.42 -4.73
CA ARG A 27 15.12 3.51 -5.88
C ARG A 27 15.86 4.00 -7.13
N THR A 28 16.11 5.30 -7.24
CA THR A 28 16.59 5.93 -8.47
C THR A 28 18.07 6.20 -8.40
N ASP A 29 18.83 5.68 -9.36
CA ASP A 29 20.23 6.00 -9.56
C ASP A 29 20.35 7.22 -10.48
N ILE A 30 20.56 8.40 -9.89
CA ILE A 30 20.68 9.67 -10.60
C ILE A 30 21.91 9.66 -11.52
N ALA A 31 23.02 9.07 -11.08
CA ALA A 31 24.26 9.01 -11.85
C ALA A 31 24.12 8.13 -13.10
N ASN A 32 23.11 7.26 -13.13
CA ASN A 32 22.81 6.36 -14.25
C ASN A 32 21.49 6.70 -14.94
N TYR A 33 21.32 7.99 -15.30
CA TYR A 33 20.13 8.49 -16.04
C TYR A 33 18.79 8.19 -15.35
N CYS A 34 18.74 8.29 -14.05
CA CYS A 34 17.54 8.03 -13.24
C CYS A 34 16.94 6.63 -13.48
N ARG A 35 17.76 5.62 -13.70
CA ARG A 35 17.32 4.23 -13.77
C ARG A 35 17.13 3.66 -12.38
N PRO A 36 16.28 2.64 -12.23
CA PRO A 36 16.23 1.90 -10.97
C PRO A 36 17.59 1.31 -10.61
N VAL A 37 17.95 1.34 -9.34
CA VAL A 37 19.16 0.66 -8.86
C VAL A 37 19.08 -0.83 -9.19
N LYS A 38 20.21 -1.44 -9.54
CA LYS A 38 20.25 -2.81 -10.08
C LYS A 38 19.86 -3.89 -9.07
N GLU A 39 20.02 -3.59 -7.80
CA GLU A 39 19.81 -4.54 -6.70
C GLU A 39 18.35 -4.72 -6.30
N ILE A 40 17.42 -3.98 -6.91
CA ILE A 40 15.99 -4.13 -6.62
C ILE A 40 15.43 -5.31 -7.42
N GLU A 41 15.10 -6.36 -6.71
CA GLU A 41 14.32 -7.48 -7.23
C GLU A 41 12.84 -7.12 -7.15
N THR A 42 12.15 -7.20 -8.29
CA THR A 42 10.73 -6.83 -8.36
C THR A 42 9.86 -7.87 -7.69
N THR A 43 9.21 -7.49 -6.59
CA THR A 43 8.31 -8.35 -5.82
C THR A 43 7.07 -7.62 -5.37
N GLN A 44 6.03 -8.37 -5.05
CA GLN A 44 4.79 -7.85 -4.48
C GLN A 44 4.04 -8.95 -3.73
N PHE A 45 3.29 -8.54 -2.70
CA PHE A 45 2.34 -9.42 -2.03
C PHE A 45 1.05 -9.55 -2.85
N SER A 46 0.58 -10.77 -3.00
CA SER A 46 -0.79 -11.06 -3.42
C SER A 46 -1.74 -11.11 -2.22
N LEU A 47 -3.04 -11.09 -2.46
CA LEU A 47 -4.02 -11.31 -1.38
C LEU A 47 -3.84 -12.68 -0.71
N ASP A 48 -3.47 -13.71 -1.49
CA ASP A 48 -3.19 -15.04 -0.97
C ASP A 48 -1.95 -15.06 -0.06
N ASP A 49 -0.90 -14.31 -0.41
CA ASP A 49 0.28 -14.17 0.45
C ASP A 49 -0.10 -13.53 1.79
N VAL A 50 -0.90 -12.47 1.76
CA VAL A 50 -1.39 -11.82 2.98
C VAL A 50 -2.13 -12.81 3.88
N LYS A 51 -3.03 -13.60 3.31
CA LYS A 51 -3.82 -14.60 4.05
C LYS A 51 -2.98 -15.76 4.60
N LYS A 52 -1.92 -16.14 3.90
CA LYS A 52 -1.06 -17.27 4.30
C LYS A 52 0.03 -16.87 5.28
N LEU A 53 0.63 -15.69 5.09
CA LEU A 53 1.82 -15.28 5.82
C LEU A 53 1.51 -14.49 7.09
N ILE A 54 0.35 -13.84 7.15
CA ILE A 54 -0.03 -13.01 8.29
C ILE A 54 -1.15 -13.69 9.07
N SER A 55 -0.89 -13.99 10.34
CA SER A 55 -1.88 -14.68 11.16
C SER A 55 -3.12 -13.83 11.44
N ASP A 56 -4.27 -14.48 11.48
CA ASP A 56 -5.56 -13.87 11.85
C ASP A 56 -5.49 -13.18 13.22
N GLU A 57 -4.77 -13.78 14.17
CA GLU A 57 -4.57 -13.21 15.50
C GLU A 57 -3.78 -11.89 15.45
N PHE A 58 -2.76 -11.79 14.60
CA PHE A 58 -1.98 -10.57 14.44
C PHE A 58 -2.82 -9.48 13.76
N LEU A 59 -3.54 -9.81 12.68
CA LEU A 59 -4.41 -8.86 11.98
C LEU A 59 -5.48 -8.26 12.89
N LYS A 60 -6.04 -9.03 13.83
CA LYS A 60 -6.99 -8.53 14.83
C LYS A 60 -6.41 -7.49 15.79
N LYS A 61 -5.10 -7.44 15.96
CA LYS A 61 -4.40 -6.47 16.81
C LYS A 61 -4.03 -5.18 16.09
N ILE A 62 -4.12 -5.16 14.77
CA ILE A 62 -3.79 -3.98 13.96
C ILE A 62 -4.96 -3.01 13.95
N LYS A 63 -4.68 -1.75 14.29
CA LYS A 63 -5.63 -0.65 14.18
C LYS A 63 -5.53 0.06 12.83
N LYS A 64 -4.30 0.23 12.34
CA LYS A 64 -4.02 1.06 11.17
C LYS A 64 -2.85 0.50 10.38
N ILE A 65 -2.98 0.55 9.07
CA ILE A 65 -1.88 0.25 8.14
C ILE A 65 -1.64 1.48 7.28
N ASP A 66 -0.39 1.89 7.22
CA ASP A 66 0.11 2.89 6.29
C ASP A 66 0.87 2.19 5.18
N PHE A 67 0.26 2.11 4.02
CA PHE A 67 0.88 1.57 2.82
C PHE A 67 1.71 2.66 2.15
N CYS A 68 3.00 2.58 2.35
CA CYS A 68 3.97 3.48 1.76
C CYS A 68 5.24 2.68 1.54
N GLY A 69 6.11 3.09 0.66
CA GLY A 69 7.32 2.35 0.39
C GLY A 69 8.52 3.25 0.11
N ASN A 70 9.71 2.74 0.44
CA ASN A 70 10.97 3.33 0.02
C ASN A 70 11.27 3.03 -1.45
N PHE A 71 10.78 1.90 -1.94
CA PHE A 71 11.09 1.39 -3.28
C PHE A 71 9.87 1.22 -4.17
N GLY A 72 8.69 1.03 -3.61
CA GLY A 72 7.48 0.77 -4.39
C GLY A 72 6.35 1.75 -4.12
N ASP A 73 5.42 1.80 -5.07
CA ASP A 73 4.15 2.49 -4.92
C ASP A 73 3.05 1.45 -4.66
N PRO A 74 2.32 1.52 -3.55
CA PRO A 74 1.34 0.49 -3.19
C PRO A 74 0.27 0.29 -4.26
N CYS A 75 -0.12 1.34 -4.98
CA CYS A 75 -1.11 1.24 -6.07
C CYS A 75 -0.60 0.47 -7.29
N MET A 76 0.71 0.17 -7.36
CA MET A 76 1.28 -0.72 -8.36
C MET A 76 1.08 -2.19 -8.03
N ALA A 77 0.88 -2.56 -6.77
CA ALA A 77 0.61 -3.93 -6.40
C ALA A 77 -0.71 -4.40 -7.04
N ARG A 78 -0.66 -5.55 -7.72
CA ARG A 78 -1.79 -6.06 -8.50
C ARG A 78 -3.06 -6.17 -7.67
N ASP A 79 -2.95 -6.72 -6.47
CA ASP A 79 -4.07 -7.03 -5.58
C ASP A 79 -4.29 -5.96 -4.50
N PHE A 80 -3.78 -4.73 -4.69
CA PHE A 80 -3.86 -3.69 -3.67
C PHE A 80 -5.29 -3.41 -3.20
N TYR A 81 -6.22 -3.27 -4.15
CA TYR A 81 -7.63 -3.04 -3.80
C TYR A 81 -8.20 -4.20 -2.99
N GLU A 82 -7.99 -5.43 -3.43
CA GLU A 82 -8.49 -6.64 -2.80
C GLU A 82 -7.90 -6.85 -1.40
N ILE A 83 -6.63 -6.47 -1.22
CA ILE A 83 -5.98 -6.46 0.10
C ILE A 83 -6.63 -5.43 1.02
N CYS A 84 -6.84 -4.20 0.54
CA CYS A 84 -7.52 -3.15 1.32
C CYS A 84 -8.94 -3.57 1.71
N GLU A 85 -9.71 -4.11 0.74
CA GLU A 85 -11.07 -4.58 0.99
C GLU A 85 -11.10 -5.68 2.05
N PHE A 86 -10.20 -6.66 1.96
CA PHE A 86 -10.08 -7.75 2.93
C PHE A 86 -9.76 -7.23 4.34
N LEU A 87 -8.80 -6.32 4.46
CA LEU A 87 -8.36 -5.76 5.73
C LEU A 87 -9.45 -4.89 6.39
N ILE A 88 -10.14 -4.09 5.60
CA ILE A 88 -11.22 -3.23 6.08
C ILE A 88 -12.43 -4.07 6.48
N LYS A 89 -12.96 -4.91 5.57
CA LYS A 89 -14.21 -5.61 5.79
C LYS A 89 -14.11 -6.69 6.88
N LYS A 90 -12.99 -7.40 6.96
CA LYS A 90 -12.83 -8.49 7.91
C LYS A 90 -12.30 -8.03 9.28
N TYR A 91 -11.40 -7.05 9.31
CA TYR A 91 -10.69 -6.65 10.52
C TYR A 91 -10.96 -5.21 10.95
N ASP A 92 -11.67 -4.43 10.13
CA ASP A 92 -11.95 -3.00 10.36
C ASP A 92 -10.64 -2.20 10.60
N ILE A 93 -9.63 -2.50 9.80
CA ILE A 93 -8.36 -1.81 9.84
C ILE A 93 -8.49 -0.51 9.04
N THR A 94 -8.04 0.59 9.63
CA THR A 94 -7.91 1.87 8.93
C THR A 94 -6.76 1.81 7.94
N ILE A 95 -7.01 2.10 6.68
CA ILE A 95 -6.00 2.09 5.62
C ILE A 95 -5.60 3.52 5.25
N MET A 96 -4.30 3.72 5.19
CA MET A 96 -3.69 4.88 4.54
C MET A 96 -2.79 4.40 3.43
N ALA A 97 -2.68 5.18 2.37
CA ALA A 97 -1.77 4.88 1.27
C ALA A 97 -1.13 6.15 0.73
N SER A 98 0.17 6.09 0.50
CA SER A 98 0.92 7.13 -0.18
C SER A 98 1.26 6.66 -1.59
N THR A 99 0.89 7.44 -2.60
CA THR A 99 1.04 7.07 -4.01
C THR A 99 1.40 8.27 -4.87
N ASN A 100 2.08 8.03 -5.99
CA ASN A 100 2.26 9.06 -7.01
C ASN A 100 0.99 9.32 -7.85
N GLY A 101 -0.01 8.45 -7.74
CA GLY A 101 -1.32 8.60 -8.38
C GLY A 101 -1.36 8.42 -9.89
N SER A 102 -0.25 8.11 -10.54
CA SER A 102 -0.17 8.07 -12.01
C SER A 102 -0.62 6.74 -12.63
N MET A 103 -0.85 5.73 -11.79
CA MET A 103 -1.33 4.43 -12.22
C MET A 103 -2.82 4.26 -11.94
N ARG A 104 -3.42 3.30 -12.60
CA ARG A 104 -4.82 2.95 -12.49
C ARG A 104 -5.75 3.93 -13.23
N ASN A 105 -6.87 3.43 -13.65
CA ASN A 105 -7.88 4.22 -14.36
C ASN A 105 -8.86 4.89 -13.36
N PRO A 106 -9.67 5.86 -13.83
CA PRO A 106 -10.64 6.55 -12.96
C PRO A 106 -11.65 5.62 -12.28
N ALA A 107 -12.06 4.53 -12.92
CA ALA A 107 -12.99 3.57 -12.35
C ALA A 107 -12.40 2.84 -11.14
N TRP A 108 -11.12 2.50 -11.20
CA TRP A 108 -10.40 1.90 -10.09
C TRP A 108 -10.27 2.87 -8.91
N TRP A 109 -9.93 4.14 -9.17
CA TRP A 109 -9.85 5.19 -8.14
C TRP A 109 -11.21 5.44 -7.49
N LYS A 110 -12.28 5.47 -8.28
CA LYS A 110 -13.64 5.59 -7.76
C LYS A 110 -13.97 4.44 -6.81
N LYS A 111 -13.67 3.21 -7.22
CA LYS A 111 -13.90 2.00 -6.42
C LYS A 111 -13.12 2.02 -5.09
N LEU A 112 -11.87 2.46 -5.11
CA LEU A 112 -11.07 2.63 -3.89
C LEU A 112 -11.64 3.73 -3.00
N GLY A 113 -12.05 4.86 -3.57
CA GLY A 113 -12.69 5.95 -2.83
C GLY A 113 -13.99 5.52 -2.15
N GLU A 114 -14.83 4.75 -2.83
CA GLU A 114 -16.05 4.18 -2.27
C GLU A 114 -15.77 3.21 -1.11
N LEU A 115 -14.71 2.40 -1.23
CA LEU A 115 -14.27 1.51 -0.15
C LEU A 115 -13.82 2.27 1.10
N LEU A 116 -13.17 3.42 0.93
CA LEU A 116 -12.63 4.23 2.03
C LEU A 116 -13.65 5.21 2.63
N ALA A 117 -14.73 5.53 1.90
CA ALA A 117 -15.66 6.62 2.24
C ALA A 117 -16.26 6.53 3.65
N ASP A 118 -16.56 5.33 4.12
CA ASP A 118 -17.14 5.10 5.45
C ASP A 118 -16.07 4.74 6.51
N THR A 119 -14.82 5.04 6.23
CA THR A 119 -13.68 4.77 7.12
C THR A 119 -12.93 6.05 7.47
N GLU A 120 -12.00 5.96 8.42
CA GLU A 120 -11.02 7.03 8.69
C GLU A 120 -9.79 6.95 7.78
N GLY A 121 -9.84 6.12 6.74
CA GLY A 121 -8.73 5.93 5.79
C GLY A 121 -8.64 7.05 4.76
N TRP A 122 -7.47 7.20 4.18
CA TRP A 122 -7.23 8.17 3.10
C TRP A 122 -6.11 7.73 2.17
N VAL A 123 -6.07 8.39 1.02
CA VAL A 123 -4.97 8.29 0.07
C VAL A 123 -4.29 9.64 -0.03
N GLU A 124 -2.98 9.66 0.12
CA GLU A 124 -2.13 10.84 -0.07
C GLU A 124 -1.42 10.76 -1.42
N PHE A 125 -1.63 11.77 -2.25
CA PHE A 125 -1.01 11.85 -3.56
C PHE A 125 0.26 12.69 -3.48
N HIS A 126 1.41 12.03 -3.69
CA HIS A 126 2.72 12.68 -3.75
C HIS A 126 3.04 13.08 -5.19
N ILE A 127 3.04 14.37 -5.43
CA ILE A 127 3.37 14.94 -6.74
C ILE A 127 4.73 15.65 -6.60
N ASP A 128 5.76 14.86 -6.58
CA ASP A 128 7.12 15.33 -6.28
C ASP A 128 7.97 15.65 -7.53
N GLY A 129 7.32 15.89 -8.64
CA GLY A 129 7.96 16.28 -9.88
C GLY A 129 8.33 15.13 -10.78
#